data_1d99444d3f7a9dedc9a5b8b3dfc5f181
#
_entry.id   1d99444d3f7a9dedc9a5b8b3dfc5f181
#
_cell.length_a   1.000
_cell.length_b   1.000
_cell.length_c   1.000
_cell.angle_alpha   90.00
_cell.angle_beta   90.00
_cell.angle_gamma   90.00
#
_symmetry.space_group_name_H-M   'P 1'
#
loop_
_entity.id
_entity.type
_entity.pdbx_description
1 polymer ?
#
loop_
_entity_poly.entity_id
_entity_poly.type
_entity_poly.pdbx_seq_one_letter_code
_entity_poly.pdbx_strand_id
1 'polypeptide(L)'
;MKNIKPFGPSIGKTKISNKFLNKLNKEFDSKSKSKKIDYSSKLASQIKNELKISDKFIKQNLEKELKFSVKKFLLNENIKNIKEIKILNLWVVRQFKGEYNPIHYHEGDLSGVGYLKLPKGMTSNKLVKNKKLKTNGTIDFINGQK
;
A
#
# COMPACT_ATOMS: atom_id res chain seq x y z
N MET A 1 -2.01 2.83 16.21
CA MET A 1 -1.67 1.69 15.32
C MET A 1 -1.91 0.41 16.09
N LYS A 2 -2.48 -0.59 15.45
CA LYS A 2 -2.64 -1.94 16.01
C LYS A 2 -1.72 -2.87 15.23
N ASN A 3 -0.86 -3.60 15.94
CA ASN A 3 -0.03 -4.65 15.33
C ASN A 3 -0.67 -6.01 15.62
N ILE A 4 -0.62 -6.89 14.68
CA ILE A 4 -1.06 -8.29 14.79
C ILE A 4 0.04 -9.20 14.25
N LYS A 5 0.18 -10.38 14.83
CA LYS A 5 1.12 -11.43 14.40
C LYS A 5 0.33 -12.69 14.05
N PRO A 6 -0.22 -12.78 12.83
CA PRO A 6 -1.02 -13.95 12.48
C PRO A 6 -0.18 -15.22 12.32
N PHE A 7 1.10 -15.06 11.94
CA PHE A 7 2.05 -16.17 11.76
C PHE A 7 3.41 -15.83 12.38
N GLY A 8 4.40 -15.45 11.62
CA GLY A 8 5.70 -14.98 12.06
C GLY A 8 5.84 -13.47 11.99
N PRO A 9 5.74 -12.85 10.81
CA PRO A 9 5.87 -11.42 10.66
C PRO A 9 4.70 -10.65 11.28
N SER A 10 5.00 -9.47 11.83
CA SER A 10 3.97 -8.58 12.34
C SER A 10 3.33 -7.75 11.24
N ILE A 11 2.04 -7.52 11.35
CA ILE A 11 1.28 -6.64 10.46
C ILE A 11 0.76 -5.46 11.28
N GLY A 12 1.17 -4.23 10.89
CA GLY A 12 0.68 -3.00 11.49
C GLY A 12 -0.45 -2.39 10.66
N LYS A 13 -1.58 -2.10 11.30
CA LYS A 13 -2.71 -1.40 10.66
C LYS A 13 -2.90 -0.02 11.27
N THR A 14 -2.95 1.01 10.43
CA THR A 14 -3.20 2.39 10.82
C THR A 14 -4.11 3.10 9.83
N LYS A 15 -4.77 4.16 10.29
CA LYS A 15 -5.43 5.10 9.37
C LYS A 15 -4.42 6.14 8.91
N ILE A 16 -4.45 6.46 7.63
CA ILE A 16 -3.75 7.62 7.07
C ILE A 16 -4.63 8.85 7.19
N SER A 17 -4.00 10.03 7.32
CA SER A 17 -4.74 11.28 7.49
C SER A 17 -5.50 11.67 6.22
N ASN A 18 -6.63 12.36 6.37
CA ASN A 18 -7.37 12.92 5.23
C ASN A 18 -6.51 13.90 4.43
N LYS A 19 -5.62 14.63 5.09
CA LYS A 19 -4.67 15.52 4.43
C LYS A 19 -3.73 14.77 3.49
N PHE A 20 -3.21 13.63 3.94
CA PHE A 20 -2.36 12.76 3.14
C PHE A 20 -3.14 12.17 1.94
N LEU A 21 -4.33 11.62 2.20
CA LEU A 21 -5.21 11.10 1.15
C LEU A 21 -5.53 12.15 0.08
N ASN A 22 -5.91 13.35 0.50
CA ASN A 22 -6.26 14.43 -0.40
C ASN A 22 -5.08 14.87 -1.28
N LYS A 23 -3.86 14.92 -0.71
CA LYS A 23 -2.65 15.23 -1.47
C LYS A 23 -2.38 14.21 -2.57
N LEU A 24 -2.43 12.91 -2.23
CA LEU A 24 -2.24 11.84 -3.20
C LEU A 24 -3.33 11.85 -4.27
N ASN A 25 -4.58 11.93 -3.87
CA ASN A 25 -5.68 11.94 -4.81
C ASN A 25 -5.59 13.14 -5.78
N LYS A 26 -5.31 14.35 -5.29
CA LYS A 26 -5.13 15.54 -6.13
C LYS A 26 -3.98 15.38 -7.12
N GLU A 27 -2.84 14.84 -6.67
CA GLU A 27 -1.65 14.64 -7.50
C GLU A 27 -1.90 13.60 -8.60
N PHE A 28 -2.54 12.49 -8.27
CA PHE A 28 -2.65 11.36 -9.19
C PHE A 28 -3.94 11.32 -10.01
N ASP A 29 -5.02 11.96 -9.58
CA ASP A 29 -6.25 12.09 -10.40
C ASP A 29 -5.99 12.92 -11.66
N SER A 30 -5.14 13.94 -11.58
CA SER A 30 -4.78 14.80 -12.73
C SER A 30 -3.76 14.13 -13.66
N LYS A 31 -2.90 13.25 -13.15
CA LYS A 31 -1.76 12.65 -13.91
C LYS A 31 -2.08 11.31 -14.56
N SER A 32 -3.29 10.80 -14.41
CA SER A 32 -3.67 9.47 -14.93
C SER A 32 -3.49 9.26 -16.43
N LYS A 33 -3.29 10.34 -17.18
CA LYS A 33 -3.10 10.34 -18.65
C LYS A 33 -1.63 10.49 -19.09
N SER A 34 -0.70 10.63 -18.17
CA SER A 34 0.72 10.87 -18.48
C SER A 34 1.50 9.56 -18.55
N LYS A 35 1.96 9.19 -19.73
CA LYS A 35 2.86 8.03 -19.95
C LYS A 35 4.22 8.16 -19.27
N LYS A 36 4.65 9.39 -18.89
CA LYS A 36 5.99 9.64 -18.32
C LYS A 36 6.21 9.08 -16.92
N ILE A 37 5.16 8.67 -16.22
CA ILE A 37 5.23 8.15 -14.86
C ILE A 37 4.75 6.70 -14.77
N ASP A 38 4.56 6.05 -15.90
CA ASP A 38 4.19 4.64 -15.96
C ASP A 38 5.37 3.77 -15.47
N TYR A 39 5.09 2.95 -14.47
CA TYR A 39 6.05 2.07 -13.81
C TYR A 39 5.68 0.59 -13.99
N SER A 40 4.59 0.31 -14.69
CA SER A 40 4.02 -1.04 -14.84
C SER A 40 4.99 -2.06 -15.40
N SER A 41 5.88 -1.64 -16.32
CA SER A 41 6.90 -2.53 -16.92
C SER A 41 7.97 -3.03 -15.94
N LYS A 42 8.08 -2.44 -14.75
CA LYS A 42 9.05 -2.78 -13.71
C LYS A 42 8.47 -3.58 -12.56
N LEU A 43 7.17 -3.80 -12.58
CA LEU A 43 6.44 -4.48 -11.52
C LEU A 43 5.86 -5.79 -12.05
N ALA A 44 5.69 -6.76 -11.17
CA ALA A 44 5.21 -8.11 -11.52
C ALA A 44 3.70 -8.17 -11.79
N SER A 45 3.00 -7.03 -11.76
CA SER A 45 1.55 -7.00 -11.83
C SER A 45 1.00 -7.07 -13.25
N GLN A 46 -0.21 -7.59 -13.39
CA GLN A 46 -1.00 -7.48 -14.62
C GLN A 46 -1.85 -6.19 -14.63
N ILE A 47 -1.38 -5.17 -13.94
CA ILE A 47 -2.06 -3.89 -13.79
C ILE A 47 -1.46 -2.88 -14.76
N LYS A 48 -2.31 -2.22 -15.54
CA LYS A 48 -1.89 -1.29 -16.60
C LYS A 48 -1.53 0.11 -16.10
N ASN A 49 -1.93 0.46 -14.89
CA ASN A 49 -1.77 1.82 -14.36
C ASN A 49 -1.03 1.81 -13.03
N GLU A 50 0.28 1.76 -13.09
CA GLU A 50 1.18 1.87 -11.94
C GLU A 50 2.06 3.10 -12.11
N LEU A 51 1.88 4.07 -11.23
CA LEU A 51 2.45 5.40 -11.35
C LEU A 51 3.49 5.63 -10.25
N LYS A 52 4.75 5.82 -10.64
CA LYS A 52 5.81 6.16 -9.68
C LYS A 52 5.57 7.53 -9.06
N ILE A 53 5.73 7.63 -7.76
CA ILE A 53 5.71 8.90 -7.04
C ILE A 53 7.14 9.47 -7.05
N SER A 54 7.29 10.72 -7.48
CA SER A 54 8.61 11.35 -7.51
C SER A 54 9.17 11.59 -6.11
N ASP A 55 10.49 11.45 -5.95
CA ASP A 55 11.18 11.66 -4.68
C ASP A 55 10.92 13.08 -4.13
N LYS A 56 10.85 14.08 -5.03
CA LYS A 56 10.51 15.46 -4.66
C LYS A 56 9.14 15.53 -3.99
N PHE A 57 8.13 14.87 -4.58
CA PHE A 57 6.78 14.86 -4.02
C PHE A 57 6.72 14.11 -2.69
N ILE A 58 7.41 12.97 -2.60
CA ILE A 58 7.53 12.18 -1.36
C ILE A 58 8.09 13.07 -0.25
N LYS A 59 9.26 13.65 -0.48
CA LYS A 59 9.97 14.49 0.51
C LYS A 59 9.13 15.67 1.00
N GLN A 60 8.45 16.35 0.09
CA GLN A 60 7.67 17.54 0.43
C GLN A 60 6.31 17.23 1.09
N ASN A 61 5.69 16.10 0.78
CA ASN A 61 4.28 15.87 1.10
C ASN A 61 4.00 14.63 1.94
N LEU A 62 4.80 13.59 1.85
CA LEU A 62 4.46 12.27 2.36
C LEU A 62 5.44 11.75 3.40
N GLU A 63 6.70 12.08 3.28
CA GLU A 63 7.80 11.48 4.03
C GLU A 63 7.60 11.53 5.55
N LYS A 64 7.17 12.68 6.06
CA LYS A 64 6.98 12.88 7.51
C LYS A 64 5.93 11.91 8.10
N GLU A 65 4.79 11.77 7.42
CA GLU A 65 3.70 10.91 7.90
C GLU A 65 4.05 9.42 7.74
N LEU A 66 4.71 9.05 6.63
CA LEU A 66 5.16 7.69 6.40
C LEU A 66 6.21 7.28 7.43
N LYS A 67 7.27 8.07 7.61
CA LYS A 67 8.30 7.79 8.62
C LYS A 67 7.74 7.73 10.04
N PHE A 68 6.79 8.60 10.38
CA PHE A 68 6.10 8.55 11.67
C PHE A 68 5.34 7.23 11.85
N SER A 69 4.62 6.79 10.82
CA SER A 69 3.86 5.52 10.85
C SER A 69 4.78 4.31 11.00
N VAL A 70 5.89 4.29 10.25
CA VAL A 70 6.91 3.24 10.35
C VAL A 70 7.55 3.23 11.73
N LYS A 71 7.97 4.40 12.24
CA LYS A 71 8.56 4.50 13.58
C LYS A 71 7.61 3.96 14.66
N LYS A 72 6.33 4.32 14.58
CA LYS A 72 5.31 3.83 15.51
C LYS A 72 5.13 2.31 15.42
N PHE A 73 5.17 1.75 14.22
CA PHE A 73 5.15 0.30 14.02
C PHE A 73 6.35 -0.38 14.70
N LEU A 74 7.56 0.09 14.43
CA LEU A 74 8.79 -0.47 15.00
C LEU A 74 8.83 -0.39 16.52
N LEU A 75 8.41 0.74 17.09
CA LEU A 75 8.32 0.89 18.54
C LEU A 75 7.32 -0.09 19.18
N ASN A 76 6.19 -0.36 18.51
CA ASN A 76 5.23 -1.36 18.97
C ASN A 76 5.77 -2.80 18.90
N GLU A 77 6.78 -3.04 18.04
CA GLU A 77 7.52 -4.30 17.96
C GLU A 77 8.75 -4.33 18.90
N ASN A 78 8.87 -3.39 19.83
CA ASN A 78 10.01 -3.23 20.75
C ASN A 78 11.35 -2.93 20.07
N ILE A 79 11.34 -2.50 18.82
CA ILE A 79 12.55 -2.08 18.09
C ILE A 79 12.80 -0.61 18.40
N LYS A 80 13.73 -0.34 19.32
CA LYS A 80 14.00 1.03 19.84
C LYS A 80 15.17 1.71 19.15
N ASN A 81 16.18 0.96 18.72
CA ASN A 81 17.42 1.51 18.13
C ASN A 81 17.29 1.73 16.63
N ILE A 82 16.39 2.63 16.23
CA ILE A 82 16.14 2.96 14.83
C ILE A 82 17.12 4.06 14.43
N LYS A 83 18.17 3.70 13.67
CA LYS A 83 19.17 4.66 13.18
C LYS A 83 18.60 5.58 12.10
N GLU A 84 17.95 4.98 11.11
CA GLU A 84 17.40 5.71 9.97
C GLU A 84 16.18 4.99 9.39
N ILE A 85 15.27 5.74 8.77
CA ILE A 85 14.16 5.21 7.97
C ILE A 85 14.28 5.82 6.58
N LYS A 86 14.55 4.99 5.58
CA LYS A 86 14.60 5.38 4.16
C LYS A 86 13.37 4.87 3.44
N ILE A 87 12.77 5.72 2.60
CA ILE A 87 11.72 5.31 1.68
C ILE A 87 12.41 4.93 0.37
N LEU A 88 12.47 3.64 0.05
CA LEU A 88 13.14 3.14 -1.13
C LEU A 88 12.31 3.39 -2.39
N ASN A 89 11.06 2.97 -2.38
CA ASN A 89 10.14 3.11 -3.50
C ASN A 89 8.72 3.42 -3.01
N LEU A 90 8.02 4.22 -3.79
CA LEU A 90 6.60 4.50 -3.57
C LEU A 90 5.89 4.69 -4.91
N TRP A 91 4.78 3.99 -5.11
CA TRP A 91 3.97 4.10 -6.31
C TRP A 91 2.48 4.01 -6.00
N VAL A 92 1.66 4.45 -6.93
CA VAL A 92 0.20 4.35 -6.86
C VAL A 92 -0.27 3.36 -7.90
N VAL A 93 -1.08 2.42 -7.47
CA VAL A 93 -1.72 1.43 -8.32
C VAL A 93 -3.16 1.82 -8.55
N ARG A 94 -3.59 1.85 -9.80
CA ARG A 94 -5.00 1.95 -10.21
C ARG A 94 -5.43 0.63 -10.79
N GLN A 95 -6.18 -0.11 -10.02
CA GLN A 95 -6.67 -1.41 -10.40
C GLN A 95 -8.11 -1.32 -10.88
N PHE A 96 -8.37 -1.83 -12.06
CA PHE A 96 -9.71 -1.89 -12.67
C PHE A 96 -10.29 -3.30 -12.60
N LYS A 97 -11.55 -3.43 -13.03
CA LYS A 97 -12.23 -4.72 -13.09
C LYS A 97 -11.45 -5.72 -13.94
N GLY A 98 -11.18 -6.90 -13.40
CA GLY A 98 -10.44 -7.96 -14.06
C GLY A 98 -8.92 -7.90 -13.89
N GLU A 99 -8.38 -6.79 -13.37
CA GLU A 99 -6.97 -6.70 -13.05
C GLU A 99 -6.68 -7.26 -11.65
N TYR A 100 -5.53 -7.88 -11.48
CA TYR A 100 -5.09 -8.37 -10.18
C TYR A 100 -3.57 -8.25 -10.06
N ASN A 101 -3.10 -8.20 -8.84
CA ASN A 101 -1.68 -8.23 -8.53
C ASN A 101 -1.33 -9.67 -8.15
N PRO A 102 -0.48 -10.37 -8.91
CA PRO A 102 -0.09 -11.73 -8.56
C PRO A 102 0.72 -11.77 -7.26
N ILE A 103 0.94 -12.96 -6.74
CA ILE A 103 1.81 -13.16 -5.57
C ILE A 103 3.21 -12.67 -5.93
N HIS A 104 3.73 -11.75 -5.14
CA HIS A 104 5.05 -11.17 -5.31
C HIS A 104 5.63 -10.77 -3.95
N TYR A 105 6.90 -10.47 -3.93
CA TYR A 105 7.59 -9.95 -2.74
C TYR A 105 8.17 -8.57 -3.01
N HIS A 106 8.44 -7.85 -1.95
CA HIS A 106 9.10 -6.55 -2.01
C HIS A 106 10.46 -6.61 -1.32
N GLU A 107 11.40 -5.86 -1.85
CA GLU A 107 12.68 -5.61 -1.20
C GLU A 107 12.54 -4.63 -0.05
N GLY A 108 13.54 -4.64 0.85
CA GLY A 108 13.61 -3.77 2.01
C GLY A 108 13.12 -4.45 3.30
N ASP A 109 13.36 -3.79 4.42
CA ASP A 109 13.05 -4.33 5.75
C ASP A 109 11.54 -4.30 6.05
N LEU A 110 10.83 -3.35 5.43
CA LEU A 110 9.39 -3.15 5.59
C LEU A 110 8.74 -2.80 4.26
N SER A 111 7.59 -3.37 4.01
CA SER A 111 6.71 -2.94 2.93
C SER A 111 5.33 -2.57 3.47
N GLY A 112 4.59 -1.78 2.72
CA GLY A 112 3.27 -1.35 3.12
C GLY A 112 2.35 -1.09 1.95
N VAL A 113 1.06 -1.25 2.17
CA VAL A 113 0.01 -0.92 1.20
C VAL A 113 -1.03 -0.01 1.84
N GLY A 114 -1.51 0.95 1.08
CA GLY A 114 -2.57 1.85 1.51
C GLY A 114 -3.67 1.96 0.47
N TYR A 115 -4.92 1.94 0.91
CA TYR A 115 -6.08 2.13 0.04
C TYR A 115 -6.45 3.62 0.00
N LEU A 116 -6.36 4.24 -1.17
CA LEU A 116 -6.68 5.66 -1.38
C LEU A 116 -8.14 5.87 -1.73
N LYS A 117 -8.68 5.03 -2.62
CA LYS A 117 -10.08 5.03 -3.04
C LYS A 117 -10.55 3.59 -3.22
N LEU A 118 -11.74 3.30 -2.75
CA LEU A 118 -12.41 2.03 -2.97
C LEU A 118 -13.78 2.26 -3.58
N PRO A 119 -14.22 1.45 -4.54
CA PRO A 119 -15.58 1.49 -5.05
C PRO A 119 -16.62 1.28 -3.95
N LYS A 120 -17.79 1.87 -4.09
CA LYS A 120 -18.91 1.61 -3.18
C LYS A 120 -19.23 0.11 -3.17
N GLY A 121 -19.43 -0.46 -1.99
CA GLY A 121 -19.75 -1.87 -1.80
C GLY A 121 -18.54 -2.83 -1.72
N MET A 122 -17.32 -2.39 -2.07
CA MET A 122 -16.12 -3.22 -1.94
C MET A 122 -15.70 -3.44 -0.49
N THR A 123 -16.06 -2.52 0.40
CA THR A 123 -15.76 -2.58 1.84
C THR A 123 -16.84 -3.28 2.66
N SER A 124 -17.95 -3.66 2.06
CA SER A 124 -19.02 -4.33 2.79
C SER A 124 -18.63 -5.78 3.06
N ASN A 125 -18.26 -6.08 4.29
CA ASN A 125 -18.12 -7.44 4.85
C ASN A 125 -19.45 -8.19 4.93
N LYS A 126 -20.35 -8.02 3.98
CA LYS A 126 -21.49 -8.91 3.86
C LYS A 126 -20.96 -10.24 3.35
N LEU A 127 -20.60 -11.11 4.29
CA LEU A 127 -20.53 -12.54 4.06
C LEU A 127 -21.82 -12.93 3.34
N VAL A 128 -21.74 -13.06 2.03
CA VAL A 128 -22.87 -13.53 1.25
C VAL A 128 -23.12 -14.95 1.73
N LYS A 129 -24.29 -15.20 2.30
CA LYS A 129 -24.72 -16.52 2.82
C LYS A 129 -24.53 -17.67 1.83
N ASN A 130 -24.32 -17.40 0.57
CA ASN A 130 -24.10 -18.37 -0.51
C ASN A 130 -22.62 -18.50 -0.85
N LYS A 131 -21.85 -19.18 -0.03
CA LYS A 131 -20.59 -19.93 -0.25
C LYS A 131 -19.57 -19.47 -1.31
N LYS A 132 -19.72 -18.35 -2.00
CA LYS A 132 -18.69 -17.75 -2.85
C LYS A 132 -18.10 -16.56 -2.12
N LEU A 133 -16.96 -16.76 -1.49
CA LEU A 133 -16.14 -15.68 -0.97
C LEU A 133 -15.89 -14.67 -2.11
N LYS A 134 -16.45 -13.47 -1.99
CA LYS A 134 -16.06 -12.35 -2.85
C LYS A 134 -14.76 -11.79 -2.29
N THR A 135 -13.65 -12.18 -2.88
CA THR A 135 -12.31 -11.73 -2.50
C THR A 135 -11.90 -10.42 -3.17
N ASN A 136 -12.81 -9.78 -3.92
CA ASN A 136 -12.54 -8.54 -4.63
C ASN A 136 -12.10 -7.43 -3.67
N GLY A 137 -10.93 -6.85 -3.92
CA GLY A 137 -10.37 -5.77 -3.12
C GLY A 137 -9.76 -6.20 -1.79
N THR A 138 -9.55 -7.50 -1.60
CA THR A 138 -8.77 -8.02 -0.49
C THR A 138 -7.28 -8.00 -0.81
N ILE A 139 -6.47 -8.08 0.24
CA ILE A 139 -5.04 -8.31 0.15
C ILE A 139 -4.73 -9.57 0.96
N ASP A 140 -3.96 -10.46 0.38
CA ASP A 140 -3.53 -11.69 1.02
C ASP A 140 -2.06 -11.54 1.45
N PHE A 141 -1.80 -11.81 2.71
CA PHE A 141 -0.45 -11.89 3.25
C PHE A 141 -0.06 -13.35 3.35
N ILE A 142 0.96 -13.73 2.61
CA ILE A 142 1.44 -15.11 2.57
C ILE A 142 2.79 -15.17 3.27
N ASN A 143 2.92 -16.07 4.24
CA ASN A 143 4.16 -16.37 4.93
C ASN A 143 4.48 -17.85 4.75
N GLY A 144 5.70 -18.13 4.31
CA GLY A 144 6.17 -19.50 4.07
C GLY A 144 7.55 -19.49 3.46
N GLN A 145 8.16 -20.65 3.36
CA GLN A 145 9.40 -20.83 2.60
C GLN A 145 9.05 -20.87 1.10
N LYS A 146 9.95 -20.29 0.29
CA LYS A 146 9.91 -20.47 -1.17
C LYS A 146 10.31 -21.88 -1.53
#